data_94c0072f3f696adecc7e020fe20a6d21
#
_entry.id   94c0072f3f696adecc7e020fe20a6d21
#
_cell.length_a   1.000
_cell.length_b   1.000
_cell.length_c   1.000
_cell.angle_alpha   90.00
_cell.angle_beta   90.00
_cell.angle_gamma   90.00
#
_symmetry.space_group_name_H-M   'P 1'
#
loop_
_entity.id
_entity.type
_entity.pdbx_description
1 polymer ?
#
loop_
_entity_poly.entity_id
_entity_poly.type
_entity_poly.pdbx_seq_one_letter_code
_entity_poly.pdbx_strand_id
1 'polypeptide(L)'
;MRVSCVPAAVAAWLRKKWKRDPRAAALADRLAACTRFPPCGSGACPVCCEEFQHDFAPAARGFLEEHRRGATVVCVGLALPGLAVPPGGLTGMNLPAAKRRTQARLDRAGVGWALGAWDLSMNEHRTARYAPFWLPHLHLLTEAWDPEALQRRLKRSFPGTDAVPRPVKVQPWDGRGNALLYPLKMKFDRRVGVDDAERFSPKTGRWRRCRATSHQRLRSAERFELLLHLDEIGLGGRLFLRGAQLRRTRGGMKIVAVP
;
A
#
# COMPACT_ATOMS: atom_id res chain seq x y z
N MET A 1 18.58 7.38 -8.79
CA MET A 1 18.47 8.79 -8.34
C MET A 1 17.61 8.81 -7.08
N ARG A 2 18.22 8.85 -5.88
CA ARG A 2 17.51 8.96 -4.61
C ARG A 2 17.02 10.39 -4.48
N VAL A 3 15.76 10.65 -4.74
CA VAL A 3 15.11 11.88 -4.28
C VAL A 3 14.94 11.69 -2.78
N SER A 4 15.90 12.17 -2.01
CA SER A 4 15.75 12.29 -0.56
C SER A 4 14.61 13.28 -0.30
N CYS A 5 13.40 12.78 -0.10
CA CYS A 5 12.31 13.58 0.43
C CYS A 5 12.67 13.92 1.88
N VAL A 6 13.43 14.99 2.07
CA VAL A 6 13.76 15.49 3.41
C VAL A 6 12.43 15.95 4.06
N PRO A 7 12.14 15.60 5.31
CA PRO A 7 10.92 16.03 6.00
C PRO A 7 10.71 17.54 5.92
N ALA A 8 11.79 18.31 6.03
CA ALA A 8 11.79 19.77 5.88
C ALA A 8 11.24 20.23 4.51
N ALA A 9 11.51 19.50 3.42
CA ALA A 9 10.99 19.85 2.09
C ALA A 9 9.47 19.63 2.00
N VAL A 10 8.95 18.59 2.65
CA VAL A 10 7.49 18.35 2.75
C VAL A 10 6.84 19.43 3.61
N ALA A 11 7.45 19.78 4.75
CA ALA A 11 7.00 20.86 5.63
C ALA A 11 6.94 22.21 4.91
N ALA A 12 8.00 22.58 4.20
CA ALA A 12 8.07 23.81 3.41
C ALA A 12 6.98 23.84 2.33
N TRP A 13 6.75 22.72 1.65
CA TRP A 13 5.69 22.62 0.64
C TRP A 13 4.30 22.80 1.27
N LEU A 14 4.02 22.20 2.42
CA LEU A 14 2.75 22.37 3.16
C LEU A 14 2.53 23.84 3.54
N ARG A 15 3.51 24.49 4.17
CA ARG A 15 3.42 25.90 4.55
C ARG A 15 3.20 26.84 3.36
N LYS A 16 3.85 26.55 2.22
CA LYS A 16 3.72 27.37 1.00
C LYS A 16 2.35 27.22 0.35
N LYS A 17 1.86 25.98 0.20
CA LYS A 17 0.66 25.68 -0.59
C LYS A 17 -0.63 25.72 0.23
N TRP A 18 -0.57 25.43 1.53
CA TRP A 18 -1.72 25.24 2.41
C TRP A 18 -1.63 26.13 3.66
N LYS A 19 -1.05 27.30 3.53
CA LYS A 19 -0.75 28.25 4.62
C LYS A 19 -1.95 28.64 5.51
N ARG A 20 -3.19 28.51 5.01
CA ARG A 20 -4.43 28.85 5.73
C ARG A 20 -5.10 27.62 6.36
N ASP A 21 -4.62 26.41 6.11
CA ASP A 21 -5.18 25.20 6.71
C ASP A 21 -4.39 24.85 7.99
N PRO A 22 -5.03 24.86 9.17
CA PRO A 22 -4.36 24.59 10.43
C PRO A 22 -3.80 23.17 10.51
N ARG A 23 -4.40 22.20 9.81
CA ARG A 23 -3.91 20.82 9.75
C ARG A 23 -2.57 20.74 8.99
N ALA A 24 -2.44 21.54 7.92
CA ALA A 24 -1.20 21.66 7.16
C ALA A 24 -0.09 22.27 8.02
N ALA A 25 -0.40 23.30 8.81
CA ALA A 25 0.55 23.93 9.73
C ALA A 25 1.04 22.93 10.79
N ALA A 26 0.11 22.25 11.47
CA ALA A 26 0.42 21.26 12.50
C ALA A 26 1.28 20.10 11.96
N LEU A 27 0.94 19.58 10.77
CA LEU A 27 1.75 18.54 10.13
C LEU A 27 3.13 19.07 9.71
N ALA A 28 3.21 20.29 9.16
CA ALA A 28 4.47 20.91 8.76
C ALA A 28 5.40 21.10 9.95
N ASP A 29 4.88 21.54 11.10
CA ASP A 29 5.66 21.73 12.32
C ASP A 29 6.19 20.40 12.86
N ARG A 30 5.35 19.36 12.88
CA ARG A 30 5.75 18.00 13.25
C ARG A 30 6.85 17.45 12.34
N LEU A 31 6.72 17.62 11.03
CA LEU A 31 7.70 17.14 10.06
C LEU A 31 9.00 17.95 10.13
N ALA A 32 8.92 19.28 10.33
CA ALA A 32 10.10 20.13 10.44
C ALA A 32 10.92 19.83 11.71
N ALA A 33 10.25 19.48 12.80
CA ALA A 33 10.89 19.07 14.05
C ALA A 33 11.40 17.63 14.05
N CYS A 34 11.07 16.85 13.00
CA CYS A 34 11.47 15.44 12.94
C CYS A 34 12.97 15.30 12.74
N THR A 35 13.60 14.66 13.70
CA THR A 35 14.96 14.15 13.63
C THR A 35 14.94 12.63 13.67
N ARG A 36 16.09 12.01 13.39
CA ARG A 36 16.20 10.55 13.54
C ARG A 36 15.91 10.12 14.99
N PHE A 37 16.31 10.94 15.96
CA PHE A 37 16.10 10.73 17.39
C PHE A 37 15.78 12.07 18.06
N PRO A 38 14.53 12.30 18.55
CA PRO A 38 13.36 11.43 18.50
C PRO A 38 12.63 11.47 17.15
N PRO A 39 12.08 10.33 16.67
CA PRO A 39 11.25 10.29 15.47
C PRO A 39 9.89 10.91 15.72
N CYS A 40 9.30 11.57 14.71
CA CYS A 40 7.95 12.15 14.84
C CYS A 40 6.80 11.12 14.77
N GLY A 41 7.08 9.90 14.33
CA GLY A 41 6.10 8.80 14.21
C GLY A 41 5.04 8.97 13.13
N SER A 42 5.04 10.08 12.40
CA SER A 42 4.07 10.34 11.34
C SER A 42 4.25 9.40 10.15
N GLY A 43 3.16 8.82 9.67
CA GLY A 43 3.15 8.05 8.41
C GLY A 43 3.39 8.91 7.17
N ALA A 44 3.31 10.24 7.29
CA ALA A 44 3.67 11.20 6.24
C ALA A 44 5.16 11.58 6.24
N CYS A 45 5.92 11.16 7.25
CA CYS A 45 7.33 11.48 7.38
C CYS A 45 8.22 10.50 6.62
N PRO A 46 8.99 10.94 5.62
CA PRO A 46 9.85 10.03 4.86
C PRO A 46 10.96 9.38 5.70
N VAL A 47 11.53 10.10 6.66
CA VAL A 47 12.57 9.57 7.56
C VAL A 47 11.98 8.47 8.45
N CYS A 48 10.86 8.73 9.13
CA CYS A 48 10.22 7.74 9.99
C CYS A 48 9.74 6.50 9.19
N CYS A 49 9.28 6.71 7.94
CA CYS A 49 8.91 5.59 7.07
C CYS A 49 10.12 4.76 6.65
N GLU A 50 11.25 5.38 6.33
CA GLU A 50 12.48 4.68 5.95
C GLU A 50 13.03 3.85 7.12
N GLU A 51 13.08 4.44 8.33
CA GLU A 51 13.47 3.72 9.54
C GLU A 51 12.54 2.56 9.86
N PHE A 52 11.22 2.81 9.76
CA PHE A 52 10.23 1.76 9.98
C PHE A 52 10.40 0.60 8.99
N GLN A 53 10.68 0.90 7.70
CA GLN A 53 10.97 -0.13 6.70
C GLN A 53 12.24 -0.91 7.04
N HIS A 54 13.27 -0.20 7.48
CA HIS A 54 14.55 -0.80 7.87
C HIS A 54 14.39 -1.80 9.02
N ASP A 55 13.56 -1.48 10.01
CA ASP A 55 13.32 -2.35 11.16
C ASP A 55 12.32 -3.49 10.84
N PHE A 56 11.31 -3.18 10.00
CA PHE A 56 10.28 -4.15 9.64
C PHE A 56 10.80 -5.29 8.75
N ALA A 57 11.70 -4.99 7.80
CA ALA A 57 12.16 -5.98 6.83
C ALA A 57 12.86 -7.18 7.46
N PRO A 58 13.84 -7.01 8.39
CA PRO A 58 14.47 -8.15 9.07
C PRO A 58 13.48 -8.90 9.98
N ALA A 59 12.57 -8.20 10.67
CA ALA A 59 11.53 -8.83 11.49
C ALA A 59 10.60 -9.73 10.66
N ALA A 60 10.18 -9.24 9.47
CA ALA A 60 9.35 -10.00 8.56
C ALA A 60 10.11 -11.19 7.95
N ARG A 61 11.38 -11.03 7.63
CA ARG A 61 12.24 -12.13 7.15
C ARG A 61 12.40 -13.21 8.20
N GLY A 62 12.72 -12.87 9.46
CA GLY A 62 12.82 -13.82 10.56
C GLY A 62 11.51 -14.59 10.75
N PHE A 63 10.36 -13.90 10.71
CA PHE A 63 9.06 -14.59 10.77
C PHE A 63 8.87 -15.59 9.63
N LEU A 64 9.23 -15.22 8.39
CA LEU A 64 9.13 -16.13 7.24
C LEU A 64 10.02 -17.35 7.37
N GLU A 65 11.25 -17.20 7.90
CA GLU A 65 12.19 -18.29 8.13
C GLU A 65 11.67 -19.26 9.20
N GLU A 66 11.12 -18.73 10.30
CA GLU A 66 10.55 -19.52 11.41
C GLU A 66 9.24 -20.25 11.03
N HIS A 67 8.44 -19.70 10.11
CA HIS A 67 7.07 -20.18 9.85
C HIS A 67 6.88 -20.80 8.47
N ARG A 68 7.92 -20.96 7.67
CA ARG A 68 7.88 -21.68 6.40
C ARG A 68 7.66 -23.17 6.63
N ARG A 69 6.47 -23.67 6.31
CA ARG A 69 6.09 -25.09 6.48
C ARG A 69 6.26 -25.91 5.19
N GLY A 70 7.19 -25.55 4.31
CA GLY A 70 7.40 -26.23 3.02
C GLY A 70 6.48 -25.78 1.88
N ALA A 71 5.44 -24.99 2.17
CA ALA A 71 4.61 -24.39 1.15
C ALA A 71 5.33 -23.23 0.41
N THR A 72 4.85 -22.91 -0.79
CA THR A 72 5.37 -21.77 -1.56
C THR A 72 4.94 -20.46 -0.91
N VAL A 73 5.89 -19.57 -0.63
CA VAL A 73 5.56 -18.19 -0.27
C VAL A 73 5.15 -17.44 -1.53
N VAL A 74 4.02 -16.76 -1.46
CA VAL A 74 3.46 -16.00 -2.58
C VAL A 74 3.24 -14.54 -2.22
N CYS A 75 3.42 -13.67 -3.20
CA CYS A 75 2.99 -12.28 -3.15
C CYS A 75 1.53 -12.20 -3.60
N VAL A 76 0.68 -11.62 -2.76
CA VAL A 76 -0.73 -11.37 -3.07
C VAL A 76 -0.96 -9.87 -3.16
N GLY A 77 -1.40 -9.40 -4.31
CA GLY A 77 -1.88 -8.04 -4.51
C GLY A 77 -3.41 -8.02 -4.56
N LEU A 78 -4.04 -7.24 -3.70
CA LEU A 78 -5.48 -7.03 -3.67
C LEU A 78 -5.78 -5.56 -3.91
N ALA A 79 -6.57 -5.24 -4.92
CA ALA A 79 -7.23 -3.96 -5.05
C ALA A 79 -8.63 -4.07 -4.42
N LEU A 80 -9.05 -3.09 -3.65
CA LEU A 80 -10.25 -3.18 -2.83
C LEU A 80 -11.31 -2.16 -3.26
N PRO A 81 -12.01 -2.38 -4.40
CA PRO A 81 -12.96 -1.40 -4.94
C PRO A 81 -14.11 -1.08 -3.97
N GLY A 82 -14.52 -2.04 -3.12
CA GLY A 82 -15.53 -1.80 -2.08
C GLY A 82 -15.08 -0.88 -0.93
N LEU A 83 -13.84 -0.42 -0.95
CA LEU A 83 -13.27 0.57 -0.02
C LEU A 83 -12.84 1.84 -0.75
N ALA A 84 -13.15 1.97 -2.05
CA ALA A 84 -12.83 3.15 -2.81
C ALA A 84 -13.61 4.37 -2.27
N VAL A 85 -12.92 5.52 -2.21
CA VAL A 85 -13.54 6.79 -1.79
C VAL A 85 -13.21 7.89 -2.80
N PRO A 86 -14.09 8.88 -2.99
CA PRO A 86 -13.81 10.00 -3.88
C PRO A 86 -12.65 10.85 -3.36
N PRO A 87 -12.05 11.73 -4.19
CA PRO A 87 -11.15 12.77 -3.72
C PRO A 87 -11.78 13.58 -2.59
N GLY A 88 -11.04 13.85 -1.53
CA GLY A 88 -11.54 14.46 -0.29
C GLY A 88 -12.09 13.46 0.73
N GLY A 89 -12.22 12.18 0.38
CA GLY A 89 -12.84 11.15 1.24
C GLY A 89 -11.87 10.32 2.08
N LEU A 90 -10.54 10.49 1.97
CA LEU A 90 -9.58 9.66 2.73
C LEU A 90 -9.71 9.83 4.24
N THR A 91 -9.98 11.03 4.74
CA THR A 91 -10.16 11.29 6.19
C THR A 91 -11.37 10.57 6.78
N GLY A 92 -12.36 10.21 5.94
CA GLY A 92 -13.51 9.39 6.35
C GLY A 92 -13.29 7.89 6.24
N MET A 93 -12.14 7.44 5.76
CA MET A 93 -11.86 6.01 5.58
C MET A 93 -11.63 5.31 6.92
N ASN A 94 -12.58 4.47 7.33
CA ASN A 94 -12.44 3.66 8.54
C ASN A 94 -11.53 2.44 8.28
N LEU A 95 -10.21 2.68 8.35
CA LEU A 95 -9.20 1.65 8.10
C LEU A 95 -9.29 0.46 9.07
N PRO A 96 -9.56 0.61 10.37
CA PRO A 96 -9.79 -0.53 11.27
C PRO A 96 -10.95 -1.42 10.83
N ALA A 97 -12.08 -0.86 10.42
CA ALA A 97 -13.20 -1.64 9.89
C ALA A 97 -12.86 -2.31 8.56
N ALA A 98 -12.10 -1.62 7.70
CA ALA A 98 -11.58 -2.19 6.45
C ALA A 98 -10.67 -3.39 6.70
N LYS A 99 -9.75 -3.29 7.68
CA LYS A 99 -8.88 -4.39 8.10
C LYS A 99 -9.68 -5.61 8.58
N ARG A 100 -10.65 -5.43 9.48
CA ARG A 100 -11.50 -6.55 9.98
C ARG A 100 -12.25 -7.24 8.84
N ARG A 101 -12.89 -6.47 7.94
CA ARG A 101 -13.60 -7.03 6.77
C ARG A 101 -12.66 -7.80 5.84
N THR A 102 -11.46 -7.29 5.63
CA THR A 102 -10.45 -7.94 4.78
C THR A 102 -9.94 -9.22 5.44
N GLN A 103 -9.68 -9.22 6.74
CA GLN A 103 -9.31 -10.42 7.49
C GLN A 103 -10.37 -11.51 7.33
N ALA A 104 -11.64 -11.22 7.57
CA ALA A 104 -12.72 -12.19 7.40
C ALA A 104 -12.83 -12.76 5.96
N ARG A 105 -12.47 -11.97 4.94
CA ARG A 105 -12.43 -12.47 3.55
C ARG A 105 -11.22 -13.35 3.29
N LEU A 106 -10.08 -13.04 3.87
CA LEU A 106 -8.88 -13.87 3.80
C LEU A 106 -9.08 -15.19 4.54
N ASP A 107 -9.84 -15.19 5.67
CA ASP A 107 -10.24 -16.40 6.40
C ASP A 107 -11.01 -17.35 5.49
N ARG A 108 -12.04 -16.83 4.82
CA ARG A 108 -12.82 -17.61 3.86
C ARG A 108 -12.00 -18.11 2.67
N ALA A 109 -10.92 -17.42 2.32
CA ALA A 109 -10.00 -17.87 1.28
C ALA A 109 -8.95 -18.87 1.78
N GLY A 110 -8.94 -19.21 3.09
CA GLY A 110 -8.03 -20.17 3.70
C GLY A 110 -6.60 -19.63 3.85
N VAL A 111 -6.45 -18.30 4.05
CA VAL A 111 -5.15 -17.69 4.34
C VAL A 111 -4.87 -17.83 5.84
N GLY A 112 -3.89 -18.62 6.24
CA GLY A 112 -3.53 -18.86 7.65
C GLY A 112 -2.82 -17.66 8.27
N TRP A 113 -1.73 -17.21 7.65
CA TRP A 113 -1.03 -15.99 8.04
C TRP A 113 -0.79 -15.08 6.83
N ALA A 114 -0.64 -13.80 7.08
CA ALA A 114 -0.25 -12.84 6.06
C ALA A 114 0.51 -11.65 6.68
N LEU A 115 1.58 -11.24 6.00
CA LEU A 115 2.39 -10.07 6.33
C LEU A 115 2.33 -9.08 5.18
N GLY A 116 2.01 -7.83 5.45
CA GLY A 116 2.02 -6.83 4.41
C GLY A 116 1.54 -5.45 4.87
N ALA A 117 1.16 -4.64 3.92
CA ALA A 117 0.68 -3.30 4.23
C ALA A 117 -0.28 -2.76 3.15
N TRP A 118 -1.00 -1.72 3.56
CA TRP A 118 -1.86 -0.92 2.72
C TRP A 118 -1.05 0.05 1.88
N ASP A 119 -1.41 0.13 0.62
CA ASP A 119 -0.98 1.16 -0.33
C ASP A 119 -2.23 1.88 -0.86
N LEU A 120 -2.07 3.08 -1.36
CA LEU A 120 -3.13 3.90 -1.91
C LEU A 120 -2.74 4.39 -3.29
N SER A 121 -3.68 4.39 -4.22
CA SER A 121 -3.51 5.08 -5.50
C SER A 121 -4.73 5.94 -5.82
N MET A 122 -4.52 7.13 -6.36
CA MET A 122 -5.56 7.89 -7.01
C MET A 122 -5.77 7.30 -8.40
N ASN A 123 -7.02 6.95 -8.73
CA ASN A 123 -7.37 6.36 -10.01
C ASN A 123 -8.32 7.28 -10.76
N GLU A 124 -8.06 7.50 -12.03
CA GLU A 124 -8.96 8.21 -12.94
C GLU A 124 -8.89 7.59 -14.34
N HIS A 125 -9.82 7.94 -15.19
CA HIS A 125 -9.83 7.53 -16.58
C HIS A 125 -9.71 8.74 -17.51
N ARG A 126 -8.86 8.66 -18.55
CA ARG A 126 -8.61 9.78 -19.47
C ARG A 126 -9.89 10.31 -20.10
N THR A 127 -10.82 9.43 -20.44
CA THR A 127 -12.10 9.75 -21.07
C THR A 127 -13.26 9.77 -20.07
N ALA A 128 -12.96 9.97 -18.77
CA ALA A 128 -13.97 10.04 -17.69
C ALA A 128 -14.95 8.85 -17.64
N ARG A 129 -14.51 7.67 -18.04
CA ARG A 129 -15.33 6.42 -17.97
C ARG A 129 -15.82 6.13 -16.55
N TYR A 130 -15.07 6.59 -15.55
CA TYR A 130 -15.46 6.61 -14.14
C TYR A 130 -14.91 7.86 -13.46
N ALA A 131 -15.61 8.31 -12.42
CA ALA A 131 -15.15 9.45 -11.61
C ALA A 131 -13.83 9.10 -10.90
N PRO A 132 -12.93 10.07 -10.64
CA PRO A 132 -11.71 9.85 -9.89
C PRO A 132 -11.99 9.31 -8.49
N PHE A 133 -11.16 8.37 -8.02
CA PHE A 133 -11.30 7.78 -6.68
C PHE A 133 -9.96 7.31 -6.12
N TRP A 134 -9.84 7.35 -4.80
CA TRP A 134 -8.80 6.66 -4.07
C TRP A 134 -9.12 5.17 -4.00
N LEU A 135 -8.15 4.34 -4.35
CA LEU A 135 -8.26 2.90 -4.29
C LEU A 135 -7.24 2.34 -3.30
N PRO A 136 -7.70 1.76 -2.19
CA PRO A 136 -6.82 0.99 -1.33
C PRO A 136 -6.35 -0.30 -2.01
N HIS A 137 -5.06 -0.54 -1.92
CA HIS A 137 -4.42 -1.78 -2.29
C HIS A 137 -3.85 -2.45 -1.06
N LEU A 138 -3.88 -3.75 -1.02
CA LEU A 138 -3.21 -4.53 0.00
C LEU A 138 -2.19 -5.44 -0.67
N HIS A 139 -0.94 -5.31 -0.27
CA HIS A 139 0.13 -6.18 -0.71
C HIS A 139 0.55 -7.07 0.45
N LEU A 140 0.50 -8.38 0.24
CA LEU A 140 0.75 -9.38 1.26
C LEU A 140 1.78 -10.40 0.79
N LEU A 141 2.54 -10.93 1.74
CA LEU A 141 3.18 -12.23 1.66
C LEU A 141 2.36 -13.22 2.49
N THR A 142 2.15 -14.41 1.97
CA THR A 142 1.54 -15.54 2.65
C THR A 142 2.06 -16.85 2.04
N GLU A 143 1.72 -17.98 2.62
CA GLU A 143 2.02 -19.28 2.03
C GLU A 143 0.84 -19.87 1.25
N ALA A 144 1.14 -20.67 0.25
CA ALA A 144 0.16 -21.43 -0.51
C ALA A 144 0.74 -22.77 -0.96
N TRP A 145 0.05 -23.87 -0.69
CA TRP A 145 0.37 -25.18 -1.26
C TRP A 145 0.05 -25.22 -2.75
N ASP A 146 -1.06 -24.59 -3.16
CA ASP A 146 -1.47 -24.38 -4.54
C ASP A 146 -1.79 -22.89 -4.75
N PRO A 147 -0.86 -22.11 -5.35
CA PRO A 147 -1.04 -20.70 -5.63
C PRO A 147 -2.23 -20.40 -6.55
N GLU A 148 -2.55 -21.29 -7.50
CA GLU A 148 -3.68 -21.10 -8.40
C GLU A 148 -5.01 -21.31 -7.68
N ALA A 149 -5.12 -22.34 -6.84
CA ALA A 149 -6.29 -22.54 -6.00
C ALA A 149 -6.49 -21.38 -5.03
N LEU A 150 -5.44 -20.86 -4.41
CA LEU A 150 -5.51 -19.65 -3.59
C LEU A 150 -6.02 -18.46 -4.42
N GLN A 151 -5.51 -18.25 -5.62
CA GLN A 151 -5.97 -17.17 -6.49
C GLN A 151 -7.43 -17.31 -6.85
N ARG A 152 -7.92 -18.54 -7.13
CA ARG A 152 -9.35 -18.80 -7.40
C ARG A 152 -10.22 -18.46 -6.18
N ARG A 153 -9.82 -18.86 -4.97
CA ARG A 153 -10.54 -18.53 -3.72
C ARG A 153 -10.55 -17.03 -3.44
N LEU A 154 -9.42 -16.37 -3.61
CA LEU A 154 -9.32 -14.91 -3.45
C LEU A 154 -10.20 -14.16 -4.45
N LYS A 155 -10.24 -14.56 -5.72
CA LYS A 155 -11.11 -13.94 -6.72
C LYS A 155 -12.61 -14.04 -6.35
N ARG A 156 -13.04 -15.15 -5.74
CA ARG A 156 -14.42 -15.27 -5.21
C ARG A 156 -14.69 -14.33 -4.03
N SER A 157 -13.70 -14.16 -3.14
CA SER A 157 -13.82 -13.29 -1.97
C SER A 157 -13.67 -11.81 -2.29
N PHE A 158 -12.95 -11.48 -3.37
CA PHE A 158 -12.68 -10.12 -3.83
C PHE A 158 -13.06 -9.98 -5.30
N PRO A 159 -14.37 -9.86 -5.61
CA PRO A 159 -14.82 -9.73 -7.00
C PRO A 159 -14.36 -8.43 -7.63
N GLY A 160 -14.22 -8.44 -8.96
CA GLY A 160 -13.92 -7.26 -9.75
C GLY A 160 -15.13 -6.35 -9.92
N THR A 161 -14.84 -5.12 -10.37
CA THR A 161 -15.82 -4.13 -10.82
C THR A 161 -15.40 -3.60 -12.19
N ASP A 162 -16.24 -2.81 -12.86
CA ASP A 162 -15.90 -2.22 -14.16
C ASP A 162 -14.65 -1.33 -14.08
N ALA A 163 -14.50 -0.58 -12.99
CA ALA A 163 -13.32 0.25 -12.75
C ALA A 163 -12.08 -0.57 -12.34
N VAL A 164 -12.27 -1.73 -11.71
CA VAL A 164 -11.20 -2.60 -11.22
C VAL A 164 -11.51 -4.06 -11.60
N PRO A 165 -11.36 -4.44 -12.87
CA PRO A 165 -11.79 -5.77 -13.35
C PRO A 165 -10.91 -6.93 -12.86
N ARG A 166 -9.69 -6.65 -12.41
CA ARG A 166 -8.72 -7.65 -11.95
C ARG A 166 -8.15 -7.28 -10.58
N PRO A 167 -8.97 -7.38 -9.50
CA PRO A 167 -8.56 -6.93 -8.18
C PRO A 167 -7.57 -7.87 -7.48
N VAL A 168 -7.38 -9.09 -7.96
CA VAL A 168 -6.55 -10.11 -7.32
C VAL A 168 -5.41 -10.53 -8.23
N LYS A 169 -4.18 -10.47 -7.70
CA LYS A 169 -2.98 -11.01 -8.32
C LYS A 169 -2.24 -11.87 -7.29
N VAL A 170 -1.91 -13.10 -7.65
CA VAL A 170 -1.06 -14.00 -6.89
C VAL A 170 0.13 -14.38 -7.75
N GLN A 171 1.32 -14.33 -7.20
CA GLN A 171 2.55 -14.69 -7.90
C GLN A 171 3.56 -15.28 -6.88
N PRO A 172 4.40 -16.23 -7.27
CA PRO A 172 5.47 -16.71 -6.41
C PRO A 172 6.34 -15.56 -5.92
N TRP A 173 6.80 -15.62 -4.68
CA TRP A 173 7.75 -14.66 -4.16
C TRP A 173 9.16 -15.02 -4.64
N ASP A 174 9.88 -14.05 -5.15
CA ASP A 174 11.25 -14.21 -5.68
C ASP A 174 12.35 -14.19 -4.59
N GLY A 175 11.95 -14.18 -3.31
CA GLY A 175 12.89 -14.10 -2.18
C GLY A 175 13.44 -12.70 -1.91
N ARG A 176 13.14 -11.71 -2.76
CA ARG A 176 13.68 -10.35 -2.62
C ARG A 176 12.88 -9.53 -1.59
N GLY A 177 13.60 -8.71 -0.81
CA GLY A 177 12.99 -7.85 0.22
C GLY A 177 12.04 -6.78 -0.31
N ASN A 178 12.08 -6.46 -1.62
CA ASN A 178 11.23 -5.45 -2.22
C ASN A 178 9.73 -5.72 -2.02
N ALA A 179 9.29 -6.98 -2.02
CA ALA A 179 7.89 -7.33 -1.80
C ALA A 179 7.40 -6.95 -0.39
N LEU A 180 8.29 -6.97 0.60
CA LEU A 180 8.01 -6.55 1.98
C LEU A 180 7.98 -5.03 2.14
N LEU A 181 8.84 -4.32 1.42
CA LEU A 181 9.04 -2.88 1.57
C LEU A 181 8.15 -2.06 0.64
N TYR A 182 7.81 -2.60 -0.54
CA TYR A 182 7.03 -1.90 -1.55
C TYR A 182 5.73 -1.29 -1.01
N PRO A 183 4.89 -2.00 -0.23
CA PRO A 183 3.65 -1.43 0.26
C PRO A 183 3.86 -0.32 1.30
N LEU A 184 5.04 -0.23 1.91
CA LEU A 184 5.42 0.82 2.86
C LEU A 184 6.11 2.02 2.19
N LYS A 185 6.24 2.04 0.86
CA LYS A 185 6.84 3.15 0.11
C LYS A 185 6.18 4.49 0.40
N MET A 186 6.93 5.58 0.22
CA MET A 186 6.44 6.96 0.32
C MET A 186 6.11 7.57 -1.05
N LYS A 187 6.29 6.81 -2.12
CA LYS A 187 5.92 7.25 -3.46
C LYS A 187 4.54 6.75 -3.82
N PHE A 188 3.61 7.67 -3.98
CA PHE A 188 2.24 7.42 -4.39
C PHE A 188 1.98 8.05 -5.75
N ASP A 189 1.28 7.32 -6.60
CA ASP A 189 1.03 7.75 -7.97
C ASP A 189 -0.48 7.91 -8.22
N ARG A 190 -0.78 8.79 -9.16
CA ARG A 190 -2.07 8.84 -9.83
C ARG A 190 -2.02 7.91 -11.03
N ARG A 191 -2.94 6.97 -11.08
CA ARG A 191 -3.10 5.97 -12.15
C ARG A 191 -4.17 6.43 -13.11
N VAL A 192 -3.76 6.76 -14.33
CA VAL A 192 -4.67 7.22 -15.39
C VAL A 192 -4.89 6.08 -16.36
N GLY A 193 -6.12 5.55 -16.38
CA GLY A 193 -6.53 4.52 -17.34
C GLY A 193 -6.68 5.11 -18.74
N VAL A 194 -6.23 4.38 -19.75
CA VAL A 194 -6.36 4.69 -21.18
C VAL A 194 -6.83 3.45 -21.93
N ASP A 195 -7.78 3.60 -22.85
CA ASP A 195 -8.36 2.49 -23.61
C ASP A 195 -7.62 2.23 -24.93
N ASP A 196 -6.85 3.20 -25.41
CA ASP A 196 -6.26 3.24 -26.76
C ASP A 196 -4.72 3.12 -26.76
N ALA A 197 -4.17 2.55 -25.71
CA ALA A 197 -2.74 2.27 -25.68
C ALA A 197 -2.38 1.19 -26.69
N GLU A 198 -1.26 1.36 -27.37
CA GLU A 198 -0.72 0.36 -28.27
C GLU A 198 0.37 -0.45 -27.58
N ARG A 199 0.31 -1.76 -27.71
CA ARG A 199 1.31 -2.68 -27.18
C ARG A 199 1.76 -3.65 -28.28
N PHE A 200 3.05 -3.73 -28.49
CA PHE A 200 3.65 -4.73 -29.35
C PHE A 200 3.54 -6.12 -28.71
N SER A 201 3.07 -7.09 -29.47
CA SER A 201 3.01 -8.50 -29.06
C SER A 201 4.15 -9.27 -29.72
N PRO A 202 5.19 -9.68 -28.97
CA PRO A 202 6.30 -10.45 -29.54
C PRO A 202 5.84 -11.80 -30.12
N LYS A 203 4.77 -12.38 -29.58
CA LYS A 203 4.21 -13.66 -30.06
C LYS A 203 3.58 -13.56 -31.43
N THR A 204 3.07 -12.40 -31.83
CA THR A 204 2.35 -12.23 -33.11
C THR A 204 3.01 -11.23 -34.06
N GLY A 205 4.11 -10.56 -33.61
CA GLY A 205 4.77 -9.51 -34.38
C GLY A 205 3.91 -8.28 -34.69
N ARG A 206 2.80 -8.07 -33.97
CA ARG A 206 1.83 -7.03 -34.30
C ARG A 206 1.57 -6.09 -33.09
N TRP A 207 1.31 -4.83 -33.41
CA TRP A 207 0.75 -3.87 -32.46
C TRP A 207 -0.73 -4.16 -32.21
N ARG A 208 -1.16 -4.11 -30.95
CA ARG A 208 -2.56 -4.31 -30.56
C ARG A 208 -2.98 -3.15 -29.67
N ARG A 209 -4.15 -2.62 -29.91
CA ARG A 209 -4.79 -1.73 -28.96
C ARG A 209 -5.11 -2.49 -27.68
N CYS A 210 -4.79 -1.89 -26.56
CA CYS A 210 -5.06 -2.45 -25.24
C CYS A 210 -5.36 -1.36 -24.22
N ARG A 211 -6.00 -1.76 -23.13
CA ARG A 211 -6.09 -0.90 -21.95
C ARG A 211 -4.73 -0.85 -21.28
N ALA A 212 -4.32 0.35 -20.93
CA ALA A 212 -3.10 0.59 -20.18
C ALA A 212 -3.34 1.55 -19.02
N THR A 213 -2.35 1.69 -18.16
CA THR A 213 -2.36 2.64 -17.06
C THR A 213 -1.08 3.44 -17.12
N SER A 214 -1.19 4.75 -17.23
CA SER A 214 -0.06 5.65 -17.06
C SER A 214 0.05 6.09 -15.60
N HIS A 215 1.28 6.23 -15.13
CA HIS A 215 1.57 6.70 -13.78
C HIS A 215 1.95 8.18 -13.81
N GLN A 216 1.23 8.99 -13.07
CA GLN A 216 1.42 10.43 -12.98
C GLN A 216 1.64 10.85 -11.52
N ARG A 217 2.17 12.05 -11.32
CA ARG A 217 2.27 12.64 -9.99
C ARG A 217 0.88 13.00 -9.46
N LEU A 218 0.68 12.85 -8.15
CA LEU A 218 -0.51 13.36 -7.49
C LEU A 218 -0.62 14.87 -7.67
N ARG A 219 -1.84 15.37 -7.88
CA ARG A 219 -2.15 16.80 -7.83
C ARG A 219 -1.95 17.34 -6.41
N SER A 220 -1.79 18.64 -6.26
CA SER A 220 -1.51 19.24 -4.95
C SER A 220 -2.56 18.90 -3.89
N ALA A 221 -3.86 18.94 -4.25
CA ALA A 221 -4.94 18.58 -3.33
C ALA A 221 -4.90 17.10 -2.93
N GLU A 222 -4.71 16.21 -3.89
CA GLU A 222 -4.58 14.77 -3.66
C GLU A 222 -3.38 14.44 -2.76
N ARG A 223 -2.24 15.08 -3.02
CA ARG A 223 -1.04 14.91 -2.18
C ARG A 223 -1.27 15.41 -0.75
N PHE A 224 -1.96 16.53 -0.59
CA PHE A 224 -2.27 17.08 0.72
C PHE A 224 -3.19 16.16 1.51
N GLU A 225 -4.30 15.74 0.91
CA GLU A 225 -5.23 14.78 1.50
C GLU A 225 -4.52 13.49 1.94
N LEU A 226 -3.69 12.93 1.06
CA LEU A 226 -2.92 11.73 1.36
C LEU A 226 -1.97 11.93 2.54
N LEU A 227 -1.24 13.06 2.60
CA LEU A 227 -0.31 13.32 3.70
C LEU A 227 -1.03 13.44 5.05
N LEU A 228 -2.21 14.09 5.08
CA LEU A 228 -3.03 14.16 6.29
C LEU A 228 -3.51 12.77 6.72
N HIS A 229 -4.00 11.97 5.77
CA HIS A 229 -4.44 10.60 6.05
C HIS A 229 -3.30 9.72 6.57
N LEU A 230 -2.11 9.80 5.96
CA LEU A 230 -0.94 9.05 6.41
C LEU A 230 -0.49 9.48 7.81
N ASP A 231 -0.56 10.78 8.13
CA ASP A 231 -0.25 11.31 9.45
C ASP A 231 -1.22 10.78 10.51
N GLU A 232 -2.52 10.78 10.19
CA GLU A 232 -3.59 10.30 11.07
C GLU A 232 -3.44 8.81 11.41
N ILE A 233 -3.22 7.97 10.39
CA ILE A 233 -3.08 6.52 10.60
C ILE A 233 -1.71 6.11 11.16
N GLY A 234 -0.71 6.97 11.05
CA GLY A 234 0.65 6.71 11.49
C GLY A 234 1.34 5.55 10.76
N LEU A 235 2.57 5.23 11.18
CA LEU A 235 3.37 4.17 10.55
C LEU A 235 2.73 2.78 10.69
N GLY A 236 2.27 2.42 11.90
CA GLY A 236 1.65 1.13 12.17
C GLY A 236 0.27 0.96 11.53
N GLY A 237 -0.41 2.07 11.23
CA GLY A 237 -1.73 2.06 10.61
C GLY A 237 -1.74 1.41 9.22
N ARG A 238 -0.65 1.52 8.49
CA ARG A 238 -0.50 0.88 7.17
C ARG A 238 -0.25 -0.62 7.23
N LEU A 239 0.26 -1.15 8.34
CA LEU A 239 0.53 -2.58 8.45
C LEU A 239 -0.76 -3.40 8.42
N PHE A 240 -0.66 -4.54 7.75
CA PHE A 240 -1.64 -5.60 7.78
C PHE A 240 -0.96 -6.90 8.17
N LEU A 241 -1.30 -7.38 9.36
CA LEU A 241 -0.79 -8.63 9.91
C LEU A 241 -1.99 -9.53 10.21
N ARG A 242 -1.92 -10.78 9.79
CA ARG A 242 -2.88 -11.84 10.08
C ARG A 242 -2.13 -13.07 10.60
N GLY A 243 -2.62 -13.72 11.65
CA GLY A 243 -1.90 -14.82 12.30
C GLY A 243 -0.53 -14.43 12.82
N ALA A 244 -0.28 -13.12 12.93
CA ALA A 244 0.99 -12.56 13.36
C ALA A 244 0.80 -11.20 14.05
N GLN A 245 1.70 -10.88 14.96
CA GLN A 245 1.71 -9.62 15.70
C GLN A 245 3.11 -9.00 15.70
N LEU A 246 3.17 -7.67 15.49
CA LEU A 246 4.41 -6.91 15.63
C LEU A 246 4.63 -6.58 17.11
N ARG A 247 5.83 -6.90 17.60
CA ARG A 247 6.29 -6.52 18.95
C ARG A 247 7.54 -5.67 18.85
N ARG A 248 7.62 -4.63 19.67
CA ARG A 248 8.86 -3.89 19.89
C ARG A 248 9.60 -4.51 21.07
N THR A 249 10.88 -4.76 20.86
CA THR A 249 11.80 -5.31 21.86
C THR A 249 12.97 -4.35 22.06
N ARG A 250 13.82 -4.58 23.07
CA ARG A 250 15.06 -3.80 23.25
C ARG A 250 16.00 -3.90 22.03
N GLY A 251 15.94 -4.99 21.26
CA GLY A 251 16.76 -5.25 20.07
C GLY A 251 16.08 -4.83 18.74
N GLY A 252 14.95 -4.10 18.78
CA GLY A 252 14.25 -3.66 17.57
C GLY A 252 12.85 -4.25 17.42
N MET A 253 12.39 -4.46 16.19
CA MET A 253 11.09 -5.07 15.88
C MET A 253 11.21 -6.59 15.76
N LYS A 254 10.19 -7.30 16.25
CA LYS A 254 10.00 -8.75 16.01
C LYS A 254 8.55 -9.00 15.61
N ILE A 255 8.33 -9.90 14.64
CA ILE A 255 7.00 -10.42 14.32
C ILE A 255 6.90 -11.82 14.93
N VAL A 256 5.81 -12.07 15.66
CA VAL A 256 5.53 -13.33 16.31
C VAL A 256 4.19 -13.88 15.84
N ALA A 257 4.08 -15.19 15.71
CA ALA A 257 2.80 -15.83 15.41
C ALA A 257 1.81 -15.62 16.57
N VAL A 258 0.55 -15.49 16.21
CA VAL A 258 -0.59 -15.51 17.14
C VAL A 258 -1.59 -16.56 16.67
N PRO A 259 -2.26 -17.23 17.62
CA PRO A 259 -3.25 -18.27 17.30
C PRO A 259 -4.36 -17.76 16.40
#